data_00cd711ed3dfe2e8c04a7907d2778608
#
_entry.id   00cd711ed3dfe2e8c04a7907d2778608
#
_cell.length_a   1.000
_cell.length_b   1.000
_cell.length_c   1.000
_cell.angle_alpha   90.00
_cell.angle_beta   90.00
_cell.angle_gamma   90.00
#
_symmetry.space_group_name_H-M   'P 1'
#
loop_
_entity.id
_entity.type
_entity.pdbx_description
1 polymer ?
#
loop_
_entity_poly.entity_id
_entity_poly.type
_entity_poly.pdbx_seq_one_letter_code
_entity_poly.pdbx_strand_id
1 'polypeptide(L)'
;MLKPTEDYSDYIQRLFPSRDEFGDLKKIKTFTFQVTNDCSLCCTYCYELNKSKDYLSFETVKRVIDYIFEQAKLPDTILSYEKNEGIIIDFIGGEPFLNIEVILQIINYFETRLIEEDSPWLFFHRYSFSSNGVAYRNSKVQEMIKIYGDLLSIGITVDGYKELHDKCRIFPNGAGSYELAVDAAIDLKNKTGSDSTKITLCPENIDKFFGAVTNMLSLGFVHINANCVFEEGWELKDAKILYQQMKKISDYLFENDLEDKCYISIFNKDNFCPLEDTEDNNKNWCGGTGEMIAVDYKGDFFPCLRYMETSLPKDRKPLIVGNLDCGIYTREEDKKTLEFLESITRKSQSPDKCLVCPIAKGCAWCSGYNYSKFGTPNKRATFICIMHKATGLGNWYFWAKEAEKKKIKCEFINYLPKEEAIEIMGENDFKMLSKVR
;
A
#
# COMPACT_ATOMS: atom_id res chain seq x y z
N MET A 1 23.16 -9.49 -25.52
CA MET A 1 21.98 -8.60 -25.43
C MET A 1 21.03 -8.96 -26.57
N LEU A 2 19.98 -9.69 -26.26
CA LEU A 2 18.89 -9.93 -27.22
C LEU A 2 18.11 -8.62 -27.36
N LYS A 3 18.02 -8.07 -28.57
CA LYS A 3 17.10 -6.97 -28.83
C LYS A 3 15.68 -7.53 -28.79
N PRO A 4 14.72 -6.90 -28.10
CA PRO A 4 13.33 -7.36 -28.13
C PRO A 4 12.83 -7.31 -29.58
N THR A 5 12.49 -8.47 -30.13
CA THR A 5 11.73 -8.60 -31.38
C THR A 5 10.25 -8.77 -31.01
N GLU A 6 9.32 -8.63 -31.97
CA GLU A 6 7.88 -8.88 -31.71
C GLU A 6 7.61 -10.25 -31.11
N ASP A 7 8.44 -11.24 -31.41
CA ASP A 7 8.36 -12.60 -30.85
C ASP A 7 8.74 -12.70 -29.35
N TYR A 8 9.44 -11.73 -28.79
CA TYR A 8 9.88 -11.74 -27.40
C TYR A 8 8.72 -11.48 -26.43
N SER A 9 7.78 -10.64 -26.82
CA SER A 9 6.56 -10.38 -26.03
C SER A 9 5.70 -11.66 -25.89
N ASP A 10 5.50 -12.38 -26.98
CA ASP A 10 4.76 -13.66 -26.98
C ASP A 10 5.53 -14.76 -26.27
N TYR A 11 6.86 -14.72 -26.29
CA TYR A 11 7.71 -15.67 -25.57
C TYR A 11 7.63 -15.44 -24.06
N ILE A 12 7.70 -14.18 -23.62
CA ILE A 12 7.56 -13.81 -22.20
C ILE A 12 6.16 -14.17 -21.67
N GLN A 13 5.09 -13.84 -22.42
CA GLN A 13 3.72 -14.20 -22.00
C GLN A 13 3.51 -15.70 -21.80
N ARG A 14 4.23 -16.54 -22.52
CA ARG A 14 4.17 -18.01 -22.38
C ARG A 14 5.03 -18.55 -21.23
N LEU A 15 6.05 -17.82 -20.80
CA LEU A 15 6.98 -18.25 -19.76
C LEU A 15 6.56 -17.81 -18.36
N PHE A 16 5.73 -16.78 -18.21
CA PHE A 16 5.37 -16.26 -16.90
C PHE A 16 3.99 -16.75 -16.45
N PRO A 17 3.87 -17.17 -15.19
CA PRO A 17 2.58 -17.58 -14.63
C PRO A 17 1.57 -16.43 -14.67
N SER A 18 0.31 -16.76 -14.68
CA SER A 18 -0.77 -15.78 -14.57
C SER A 18 -0.62 -14.94 -13.29
N ARG A 19 -1.24 -13.75 -13.24
CA ARG A 19 -1.28 -12.95 -12.01
C ARG A 19 -1.87 -13.72 -10.83
N ASP A 20 -2.83 -14.61 -11.12
CA ASP A 20 -3.46 -15.45 -10.10
C ASP A 20 -2.49 -16.49 -9.55
N GLU A 21 -1.73 -17.18 -10.41
CA GLU A 21 -0.69 -18.15 -9.99
C GLU A 21 0.40 -17.47 -9.13
N PHE A 22 0.79 -16.23 -9.46
CA PHE A 22 1.72 -15.46 -8.62
C PHE A 22 1.11 -15.14 -7.25
N GLY A 23 -0.19 -14.85 -7.20
CA GLY A 23 -0.93 -14.57 -5.95
C GLY A 23 -1.06 -15.78 -5.03
N ASP A 24 -0.95 -17.00 -5.56
CA ASP A 24 -1.03 -18.25 -4.79
C ASP A 24 0.28 -18.60 -4.03
N LEU A 25 1.39 -17.90 -4.30
CA LEU A 25 2.64 -18.10 -3.59
C LEU A 25 2.51 -17.71 -2.12
N LYS A 26 3.01 -18.57 -1.23
CA LYS A 26 2.91 -18.39 0.23
C LYS A 26 3.92 -17.41 0.79
N LYS A 27 5.08 -17.28 0.14
CA LYS A 27 6.20 -16.46 0.60
C LYS A 27 6.79 -15.66 -0.56
N ILE A 28 6.42 -14.40 -0.62
CA ILE A 28 6.90 -13.44 -1.63
C ILE A 28 7.74 -12.38 -0.93
N LYS A 29 8.99 -12.20 -1.38
CA LYS A 29 9.83 -11.12 -0.90
C LYS A 29 9.54 -9.83 -1.67
N THR A 30 9.34 -8.72 -0.96
CA THR A 30 9.34 -7.39 -1.56
C THR A 30 10.67 -6.70 -1.30
N PHE A 31 11.33 -6.28 -2.39
CA PHE A 31 12.53 -5.47 -2.35
C PHE A 31 12.24 -4.11 -3.01
N THR A 32 12.31 -3.05 -2.24
CA THR A 32 11.91 -1.71 -2.66
C THR A 32 13.11 -0.85 -3.02
N PHE A 33 13.14 -0.32 -4.23
CA PHE A 33 14.09 0.71 -4.65
C PHE A 33 13.46 2.09 -4.53
N GLN A 34 14.03 2.96 -3.68
CA GLN A 34 13.74 4.39 -3.73
C GLN A 34 14.58 5.02 -4.83
N VAL A 35 14.03 5.04 -6.05
CA VAL A 35 14.79 5.44 -7.24
C VAL A 35 15.08 6.93 -7.30
N THR A 36 14.34 7.75 -6.57
CA THR A 36 14.57 9.18 -6.42
C THR A 36 13.85 9.74 -5.20
N ASN A 37 14.39 10.82 -4.64
CA ASN A 37 13.73 11.63 -3.61
C ASN A 37 12.93 12.80 -4.23
N ASP A 38 13.07 13.03 -5.55
CA ASP A 38 12.37 14.10 -6.25
C ASP A 38 10.94 13.74 -6.58
N CYS A 39 10.05 14.72 -6.56
CA CYS A 39 8.66 14.57 -6.92
C CYS A 39 8.16 15.82 -7.64
N SER A 40 7.38 15.63 -8.69
CA SER A 40 6.69 16.72 -9.38
C SER A 40 5.60 17.38 -8.54
N LEU A 41 5.10 16.73 -7.49
CA LEU A 41 4.01 17.22 -6.64
C LEU A 41 4.43 17.49 -5.20
N CYS A 42 3.66 18.37 -4.54
CA CYS A 42 3.74 18.71 -3.13
C CYS A 42 2.41 18.35 -2.44
N CYS A 43 2.06 17.05 -2.41
CA CYS A 43 0.79 16.60 -1.81
C CYS A 43 0.73 16.94 -0.32
N THR A 44 -0.40 17.47 0.17
CA THR A 44 -0.56 17.97 1.54
C THR A 44 -0.47 16.87 2.61
N TYR A 45 -0.83 15.63 2.27
CA TYR A 45 -0.78 14.46 3.16
C TYR A 45 0.41 13.54 2.89
N CYS A 46 1.42 14.00 2.12
CA CYS A 46 2.55 13.14 1.76
C CYS A 46 3.36 12.74 2.99
N TYR A 47 3.60 11.44 3.14
CA TYR A 47 4.44 10.92 4.22
C TYR A 47 5.94 11.18 4.00
N GLU A 48 6.35 11.50 2.77
CA GLU A 48 7.71 11.96 2.48
C GLU A 48 7.83 13.45 2.81
N LEU A 49 8.41 13.71 3.95
CA LEU A 49 8.54 15.05 4.53
C LEU A 49 9.72 15.84 3.95
N ASN A 50 10.78 15.13 3.54
CA ASN A 50 12.05 15.73 3.12
C ASN A 50 12.37 15.30 1.69
N LYS A 51 11.82 16.03 0.72
CA LYS A 51 12.11 15.79 -0.70
C LYS A 51 13.40 16.49 -1.11
N SER A 52 14.17 15.86 -1.98
CA SER A 52 15.42 16.38 -2.53
C SER A 52 15.60 15.92 -3.99
N LYS A 53 16.56 16.47 -4.70
CA LYS A 53 16.87 16.08 -6.08
C LYS A 53 17.94 15.00 -6.14
N ASP A 54 17.82 14.01 -5.27
CA ASP A 54 18.71 12.86 -5.27
C ASP A 54 18.11 11.73 -6.09
N TYR A 55 18.95 11.08 -6.88
CA TYR A 55 18.57 10.02 -7.82
C TYR A 55 19.48 8.83 -7.64
N LEU A 56 18.87 7.64 -7.61
CA LEU A 56 19.60 6.38 -7.60
C LEU A 56 20.35 6.22 -8.92
N SER A 57 21.63 5.86 -8.85
CA SER A 57 22.47 5.63 -10.04
C SER A 57 22.43 4.16 -10.46
N PHE A 58 22.68 3.90 -11.75
CA PHE A 58 22.77 2.53 -12.26
C PHE A 58 23.95 1.76 -11.65
N GLU A 59 25.05 2.43 -11.34
CA GLU A 59 26.20 1.78 -10.68
C GLU A 59 25.81 1.24 -9.31
N THR A 60 25.09 2.03 -8.50
CA THR A 60 24.54 1.58 -7.22
C THR A 60 23.55 0.42 -7.41
N VAL A 61 22.65 0.55 -8.38
CA VAL A 61 21.65 -0.48 -8.71
C VAL A 61 22.31 -1.80 -9.06
N LYS A 62 23.31 -1.77 -9.92
CA LYS A 62 24.03 -2.98 -10.35
C LYS A 62 24.59 -3.73 -9.15
N ARG A 63 25.25 -3.02 -8.23
CA ARG A 63 25.79 -3.60 -7.00
C ARG A 63 24.67 -4.19 -6.10
N VAL A 64 23.52 -3.50 -6.01
CA VAL A 64 22.36 -3.98 -5.23
C VAL A 64 21.80 -5.28 -5.83
N ILE A 65 21.61 -5.33 -7.15
CA ILE A 65 21.09 -6.52 -7.83
C ILE A 65 22.07 -7.69 -7.69
N ASP A 66 23.36 -7.46 -7.91
CA ASP A 66 24.39 -8.48 -7.71
C ASP A 66 24.33 -9.04 -6.28
N TYR A 67 24.24 -8.16 -5.28
CA TYR A 67 24.08 -8.53 -3.88
C TYR A 67 22.79 -9.35 -3.63
N ILE A 68 21.66 -8.97 -4.22
CA ILE A 68 20.39 -9.73 -4.09
C ILE A 68 20.60 -11.19 -4.55
N PHE A 69 21.18 -11.40 -5.73
CA PHE A 69 21.41 -12.75 -6.26
C PHE A 69 22.44 -13.55 -5.47
N GLU A 70 23.49 -12.90 -4.97
CA GLU A 70 24.46 -13.56 -4.07
C GLU A 70 23.78 -14.02 -2.78
N GLN A 71 22.99 -13.18 -2.16
CA GLN A 71 22.27 -13.50 -0.92
C GLN A 71 21.16 -14.54 -1.13
N ALA A 72 20.50 -14.52 -2.28
CA ALA A 72 19.41 -15.44 -2.59
C ALA A 72 19.87 -16.92 -2.60
N LYS A 73 21.13 -17.19 -2.90
CA LYS A 73 21.73 -18.52 -2.91
C LYS A 73 22.07 -19.04 -1.50
N LEU A 74 22.10 -18.16 -0.50
CA LEU A 74 22.47 -18.51 0.87
C LEU A 74 21.23 -18.84 1.70
N PRO A 75 21.16 -20.03 2.36
CA PRO A 75 19.92 -20.50 2.98
C PRO A 75 19.42 -19.65 4.15
N ASP A 76 20.35 -19.03 4.89
CA ASP A 76 20.02 -18.32 6.13
C ASP A 76 19.70 -16.83 5.96
N THR A 77 19.81 -16.31 4.74
CA THR A 77 19.52 -14.88 4.49
C THR A 77 18.02 -14.61 4.37
N ILE A 78 17.64 -13.35 4.56
CA ILE A 78 16.25 -12.93 4.37
C ILE A 78 15.82 -12.91 2.89
N LEU A 79 16.80 -12.96 1.97
CA LEU A 79 16.58 -13.00 0.51
C LEU A 79 16.63 -14.42 -0.06
N SER A 80 16.94 -15.44 0.76
CA SER A 80 17.13 -16.82 0.32
C SER A 80 15.99 -17.34 -0.56
N TYR A 81 16.33 -18.05 -1.63
CA TYR A 81 15.37 -18.81 -2.45
C TYR A 81 14.59 -19.85 -1.63
N GLU A 82 15.20 -20.43 -0.59
CA GLU A 82 14.53 -21.40 0.28
C GLU A 82 13.41 -20.76 1.12
N LYS A 83 13.53 -19.47 1.40
CA LYS A 83 12.56 -18.69 2.20
C LYS A 83 11.53 -17.94 1.36
N ASN A 84 11.81 -17.68 0.09
CA ASN A 84 10.99 -16.82 -0.76
C ASN A 84 10.72 -17.49 -2.11
N GLU A 85 9.49 -17.90 -2.34
CA GLU A 85 9.03 -18.55 -3.57
C GLU A 85 9.00 -17.59 -4.76
N GLY A 86 8.83 -16.30 -4.51
CA GLY A 86 8.82 -15.23 -5.51
C GLY A 86 9.38 -13.93 -4.98
N ILE A 87 9.58 -12.97 -5.90
CA ILE A 87 10.07 -11.64 -5.57
C ILE A 87 9.28 -10.54 -6.28
N ILE A 88 8.98 -9.47 -5.55
CA ILE A 88 8.48 -8.22 -6.10
C ILE A 88 9.58 -7.18 -6.00
N ILE A 89 9.97 -6.62 -7.13
CA ILE A 89 10.82 -5.44 -7.19
C ILE A 89 9.87 -4.23 -7.22
N ASP A 90 9.86 -3.49 -6.12
CA ASP A 90 8.96 -2.36 -5.93
C ASP A 90 9.70 -1.04 -6.15
N PHE A 91 9.15 -0.19 -6.99
CA PHE A 91 9.73 1.11 -7.34
C PHE A 91 8.93 2.22 -6.70
N ILE A 92 9.60 2.96 -5.87
CA ILE A 92 9.06 4.15 -5.20
C ILE A 92 10.02 5.32 -5.34
N GLY A 93 9.65 6.39 -4.72
CA GLY A 93 10.41 7.62 -4.58
C GLY A 93 9.44 8.73 -4.25
N GLY A 94 9.82 9.97 -4.45
CA GLY A 94 8.86 11.05 -4.58
C GLY A 94 7.90 10.76 -5.74
N GLU A 95 8.48 10.58 -6.95
CA GLU A 95 7.78 10.06 -8.12
C GLU A 95 8.74 9.17 -8.93
N PRO A 96 8.52 7.84 -8.98
CA PRO A 96 9.48 6.93 -9.59
C PRO A 96 9.72 7.17 -11.08
N PHE A 97 8.71 7.58 -11.84
CA PHE A 97 8.86 7.82 -13.28
C PHE A 97 9.74 9.02 -13.63
N LEU A 98 10.16 9.83 -12.66
CA LEU A 98 11.19 10.84 -12.88
C LEU A 98 12.58 10.22 -13.14
N ASN A 99 12.80 8.97 -12.68
CA ASN A 99 14.05 8.23 -12.92
C ASN A 99 13.82 6.99 -13.82
N ILE A 100 12.98 7.12 -14.83
CA ILE A 100 12.59 6.00 -15.70
C ILE A 100 13.77 5.34 -16.40
N GLU A 101 14.85 6.08 -16.70
CA GLU A 101 16.06 5.54 -17.29
C GLU A 101 16.68 4.44 -16.41
N VAL A 102 16.85 4.76 -15.14
CA VAL A 102 17.41 3.81 -14.16
C VAL A 102 16.44 2.66 -13.90
N ILE A 103 15.14 2.91 -13.87
CA ILE A 103 14.13 1.84 -13.74
C ILE A 103 14.27 0.83 -14.89
N LEU A 104 14.38 1.28 -16.14
CA LEU A 104 14.58 0.38 -17.27
C LEU A 104 15.91 -0.37 -17.19
N GLN A 105 16.96 0.27 -16.69
CA GLN A 105 18.24 -0.40 -16.46
C GLN A 105 18.14 -1.45 -15.36
N ILE A 106 17.37 -1.18 -14.29
CA ILE A 106 17.10 -2.16 -13.21
C ILE A 106 16.38 -3.37 -13.79
N ILE A 107 15.27 -3.16 -14.49
CA ILE A 107 14.48 -4.25 -15.08
C ILE A 107 15.35 -5.08 -16.02
N ASN A 108 16.02 -4.45 -16.98
CA ASN A 108 16.86 -5.16 -17.94
C ASN A 108 17.99 -5.96 -17.27
N TYR A 109 18.64 -5.38 -16.27
CA TYR A 109 19.73 -6.06 -15.58
C TYR A 109 19.20 -7.20 -14.69
N PHE A 110 18.09 -7.00 -13.99
CA PHE A 110 17.46 -8.03 -13.17
C PHE A 110 16.99 -9.22 -14.02
N GLU A 111 16.32 -8.97 -15.17
CA GLU A 111 15.93 -10.01 -16.13
C GLU A 111 17.14 -10.79 -16.65
N THR A 112 18.24 -10.09 -16.99
CA THR A 112 19.47 -10.73 -17.42
C THR A 112 20.01 -11.66 -16.34
N ARG A 113 20.06 -11.21 -15.10
CA ARG A 113 20.54 -12.02 -13.96
C ARG A 113 19.62 -13.22 -13.67
N LEU A 114 18.29 -13.05 -13.78
CA LEU A 114 17.34 -14.17 -13.62
C LEU A 114 17.65 -15.31 -14.60
N ILE A 115 17.96 -14.96 -15.84
CA ILE A 115 18.26 -15.93 -16.90
C ILE A 115 19.66 -16.53 -16.73
N GLU A 116 20.70 -15.70 -16.52
CA GLU A 116 22.08 -16.16 -16.37
C GLU A 116 22.29 -17.08 -15.15
N GLU A 117 21.54 -16.86 -14.10
CA GLU A 117 21.62 -17.61 -12.84
C GLU A 117 20.68 -18.82 -12.79
N ASP A 118 19.87 -19.06 -13.82
CA ASP A 118 18.77 -20.06 -13.79
C ASP A 118 17.93 -19.94 -12.51
N SER A 119 17.57 -18.70 -12.20
CA SER A 119 16.99 -18.34 -10.90
C SER A 119 15.60 -18.95 -10.71
N PRO A 120 15.28 -19.52 -9.53
CA PRO A 120 13.91 -19.94 -9.19
C PRO A 120 12.86 -18.82 -9.32
N TRP A 121 13.26 -17.57 -9.21
CA TRP A 121 12.37 -16.42 -9.39
C TRP A 121 12.10 -16.06 -10.85
N LEU A 122 12.73 -16.73 -11.83
CA LEU A 122 12.54 -16.40 -13.26
C LEU A 122 11.06 -16.38 -13.65
N PHE A 123 10.26 -17.30 -13.13
CA PHE A 123 8.83 -17.38 -13.38
C PHE A 123 7.96 -16.70 -12.30
N PHE A 124 8.56 -16.31 -11.20
CA PHE A 124 7.87 -15.81 -10.01
C PHE A 124 8.42 -14.45 -9.55
N HIS A 125 8.42 -13.49 -10.47
CA HIS A 125 8.76 -12.10 -10.14
C HIS A 125 7.75 -11.11 -10.72
N ARG A 126 7.69 -9.91 -10.16
CA ARG A 126 6.84 -8.79 -10.60
C ARG A 126 7.54 -7.47 -10.31
N TYR A 127 7.13 -6.44 -11.06
CA TYR A 127 7.54 -5.06 -10.87
C TYR A 127 6.35 -4.23 -10.41
N SER A 128 6.48 -3.60 -9.26
CA SER A 128 5.41 -2.79 -8.64
C SER A 128 5.78 -1.31 -8.66
N PHE A 129 4.78 -0.46 -8.87
CA PHE A 129 4.95 1.00 -8.96
C PHE A 129 3.80 1.71 -8.25
N SER A 130 4.15 2.75 -7.47
CA SER A 130 3.19 3.74 -7.01
C SER A 130 3.52 5.09 -7.64
N SER A 131 2.64 5.60 -8.51
CA SER A 131 2.88 6.83 -9.26
C SER A 131 1.76 7.86 -9.06
N ASN A 132 2.13 9.14 -9.18
CA ASN A 132 1.16 10.25 -9.23
C ASN A 132 0.59 10.48 -10.65
N GLY A 133 1.08 9.76 -11.66
CA GLY A 133 0.63 9.83 -13.05
C GLY A 133 1.18 10.99 -13.88
N VAL A 134 1.82 12.00 -13.28
CA VAL A 134 2.28 13.21 -14.01
C VAL A 134 3.28 12.88 -15.11
N ALA A 135 4.22 11.98 -14.84
CA ALA A 135 5.25 11.57 -15.80
C ALA A 135 4.84 10.37 -16.67
N TYR A 136 3.61 9.88 -16.53
CA TYR A 136 3.13 8.67 -17.19
C TYR A 136 3.28 8.69 -18.73
N ARG A 137 3.05 9.85 -19.38
CA ARG A 137 3.15 10.00 -20.85
C ARG A 137 4.59 10.07 -21.39
N ASN A 138 5.60 9.97 -20.53
CA ASN A 138 6.99 9.84 -20.99
C ASN A 138 7.12 8.62 -21.92
N SER A 139 7.78 8.79 -23.10
CA SER A 139 7.90 7.74 -24.11
C SER A 139 8.52 6.45 -23.58
N LYS A 140 9.48 6.54 -22.66
CA LYS A 140 10.11 5.37 -22.03
C LYS A 140 9.21 4.66 -21.02
N VAL A 141 8.33 5.38 -20.31
CA VAL A 141 7.28 4.77 -19.49
C VAL A 141 6.31 3.98 -20.38
N GLN A 142 5.92 4.55 -21.54
CA GLN A 142 5.04 3.88 -22.49
C GLN A 142 5.70 2.65 -23.13
N GLU A 143 6.98 2.73 -23.43
CA GLU A 143 7.77 1.60 -23.93
C GLU A 143 7.87 0.48 -22.87
N MET A 144 8.16 0.83 -21.61
CA MET A 144 8.17 -0.12 -20.50
C MET A 144 6.85 -0.86 -20.37
N ILE A 145 5.72 -0.14 -20.39
CA ILE A 145 4.38 -0.74 -20.32
C ILE A 145 4.13 -1.68 -21.50
N LYS A 146 4.54 -1.29 -22.71
CA LYS A 146 4.38 -2.12 -23.91
C LYS A 146 5.18 -3.43 -23.81
N ILE A 147 6.41 -3.37 -23.29
CA ILE A 147 7.31 -4.53 -23.25
C ILE A 147 6.97 -5.46 -22.06
N TYR A 148 6.76 -4.89 -20.89
CA TYR A 148 6.67 -5.64 -19.63
C TYR A 148 5.26 -5.65 -19.02
N GLY A 149 4.21 -5.26 -19.76
CA GLY A 149 2.86 -5.00 -19.22
C GLY A 149 2.33 -6.07 -18.28
N ASP A 150 2.53 -7.36 -18.60
CA ASP A 150 2.05 -8.48 -17.79
C ASP A 150 2.85 -8.68 -16.48
N LEU A 151 4.07 -8.18 -16.43
CA LEU A 151 4.92 -8.20 -15.24
C LEU A 151 4.73 -6.95 -14.35
N LEU A 152 4.01 -5.93 -14.85
CA LEU A 152 3.88 -4.66 -14.16
C LEU A 152 2.61 -4.59 -13.33
N SER A 153 2.75 -4.10 -12.12
CA SER A 153 1.65 -3.64 -11.27
C SER A 153 1.82 -2.14 -11.01
N ILE A 154 1.10 -1.32 -11.78
CA ILE A 154 1.21 0.14 -11.67
C ILE A 154 -0.04 0.69 -11.02
N GLY A 155 0.11 1.30 -9.83
CA GLY A 155 -0.93 2.03 -9.14
C GLY A 155 -0.82 3.53 -9.42
N ILE A 156 -1.82 4.11 -10.09
CA ILE A 156 -1.93 5.57 -10.23
C ILE A 156 -2.93 6.08 -9.21
N THR A 157 -2.49 7.06 -8.40
CA THR A 157 -3.34 7.64 -7.36
C THR A 157 -4.23 8.75 -7.94
N VAL A 158 -5.56 8.55 -7.85
CA VAL A 158 -6.57 9.56 -8.19
C VAL A 158 -7.54 9.67 -7.01
N ASP A 159 -7.49 10.78 -6.29
CA ASP A 159 -8.28 10.98 -5.04
C ASP A 159 -9.75 11.40 -5.30
N GLY A 160 -10.34 10.94 -6.40
CA GLY A 160 -11.73 11.26 -6.74
C GLY A 160 -11.83 12.31 -7.85
N TYR A 161 -12.80 13.22 -7.74
CA TYR A 161 -13.05 14.26 -8.76
C TYR A 161 -12.04 15.42 -8.65
N LYS A 162 -12.04 16.28 -9.67
CA LYS A 162 -11.01 17.31 -9.89
C LYS A 162 -10.77 18.21 -8.69
N GLU A 163 -11.83 18.82 -8.15
CA GLU A 163 -11.71 19.80 -7.07
C GLU A 163 -11.16 19.17 -5.78
N LEU A 164 -11.48 17.91 -5.55
CA LEU A 164 -10.96 17.14 -4.41
C LEU A 164 -9.50 16.76 -4.61
N HIS A 165 -9.17 16.16 -5.74
CA HIS A 165 -7.81 15.75 -6.07
C HIS A 165 -6.87 16.97 -6.05
N ASP A 166 -7.23 18.05 -6.72
CA ASP A 166 -6.42 19.26 -6.84
C ASP A 166 -6.31 20.07 -5.54
N LYS A 167 -7.14 19.79 -4.53
CA LYS A 167 -6.98 20.36 -3.19
C LYS A 167 -5.76 19.82 -2.47
N CYS A 168 -5.44 18.52 -2.67
CA CYS A 168 -4.38 17.83 -1.94
C CYS A 168 -3.16 17.54 -2.80
N ARG A 169 -3.34 17.29 -4.09
CA ARG A 169 -2.28 16.83 -5.00
C ARG A 169 -1.90 17.92 -5.99
N ILE A 170 -1.07 18.83 -5.52
CA ILE A 170 -0.70 20.07 -6.23
C ILE A 170 0.76 20.07 -6.65
N PHE A 171 1.04 20.78 -7.73
CA PHE A 171 2.41 21.17 -8.12
C PHE A 171 2.97 22.23 -7.14
N PRO A 172 4.31 22.44 -7.11
CA PRO A 172 4.92 23.49 -6.29
C PRO A 172 4.40 24.92 -6.58
N ASN A 173 3.86 25.15 -7.78
CA ASN A 173 3.25 26.42 -8.18
C ASN A 173 1.76 26.54 -7.78
N GLY A 174 1.21 25.54 -7.07
CA GLY A 174 -0.18 25.50 -6.65
C GLY A 174 -1.18 24.98 -7.70
N ALA A 175 -0.74 24.63 -8.91
CA ALA A 175 -1.62 24.03 -9.92
C ALA A 175 -2.03 22.61 -9.52
N GLY A 176 -3.25 22.19 -9.86
CA GLY A 176 -3.73 20.82 -9.65
C GLY A 176 -3.15 19.83 -10.65
N SER A 177 -3.18 18.54 -10.31
CA SER A 177 -2.63 17.47 -11.14
C SER A 177 -3.69 16.49 -11.69
N TYR A 178 -4.96 16.71 -11.41
CA TYR A 178 -6.08 15.79 -11.72
C TYR A 178 -6.11 15.35 -13.18
N GLU A 179 -6.05 16.28 -14.12
CA GLU A 179 -6.18 15.98 -15.56
C GLU A 179 -5.08 15.01 -16.02
N LEU A 180 -3.85 15.18 -15.53
CA LEU A 180 -2.74 14.30 -15.86
C LEU A 180 -2.87 12.92 -15.20
N ALA A 181 -3.30 12.89 -13.93
CA ALA A 181 -3.47 11.65 -13.18
C ALA A 181 -4.62 10.79 -13.74
N VAL A 182 -5.75 11.41 -14.08
CA VAL A 182 -6.91 10.72 -14.67
C VAL A 182 -6.62 10.22 -16.08
N ASP A 183 -5.99 11.05 -16.93
CA ASP A 183 -5.57 10.63 -18.27
C ASP A 183 -4.64 9.42 -18.19
N ALA A 184 -3.67 9.45 -17.28
CA ALA A 184 -2.74 8.35 -17.03
C ALA A 184 -3.47 7.08 -16.57
N ALA A 185 -4.38 7.20 -15.59
CA ALA A 185 -5.11 6.07 -15.04
C ALA A 185 -6.04 5.41 -16.07
N ILE A 186 -6.75 6.21 -16.87
CA ILE A 186 -7.64 5.71 -17.94
C ILE A 186 -6.84 5.02 -19.05
N ASP A 187 -5.73 5.62 -19.50
CA ASP A 187 -4.87 5.02 -20.52
C ASP A 187 -4.23 3.71 -20.04
N LEU A 188 -3.74 3.68 -18.80
CA LEU A 188 -3.21 2.46 -18.19
C LEU A 188 -4.26 1.35 -18.14
N LYS A 189 -5.48 1.68 -17.67
CA LYS A 189 -6.62 0.75 -17.67
C LYS A 189 -6.91 0.18 -19.06
N ASN A 190 -6.94 1.04 -20.08
CA ASN A 190 -7.20 0.61 -21.45
C ASN A 190 -6.12 -0.31 -22.02
N LYS A 191 -4.85 -0.13 -21.59
CA LYS A 191 -3.72 -0.94 -22.05
C LYS A 191 -3.54 -2.26 -21.31
N THR A 192 -3.82 -2.27 -20.02
CA THR A 192 -3.51 -3.41 -19.13
C THR A 192 -4.74 -4.11 -18.57
N GLY A 193 -5.93 -3.56 -18.79
CA GLY A 193 -7.17 -4.05 -18.15
C GLY A 193 -7.25 -3.75 -16.65
N SER A 194 -6.28 -3.06 -16.05
CA SER A 194 -6.29 -2.73 -14.62
C SER A 194 -7.34 -1.66 -14.32
N ASP A 195 -8.40 -2.04 -13.62
CA ASP A 195 -9.51 -1.19 -13.21
C ASP A 195 -9.40 -0.75 -11.72
N SER A 196 -8.19 -0.82 -11.17
CA SER A 196 -7.88 -0.47 -9.79
C SER A 196 -7.40 0.98 -9.66
N THR A 197 -7.85 1.65 -8.60
CA THR A 197 -7.38 2.98 -8.21
C THR A 197 -7.25 3.11 -6.69
N LYS A 198 -6.63 4.19 -6.23
CA LYS A 198 -6.42 4.45 -4.81
C LYS A 198 -6.94 5.82 -4.43
N ILE A 199 -7.70 5.88 -3.32
CA ILE A 199 -8.18 7.11 -2.67
C ILE A 199 -7.53 7.20 -1.29
N THR A 200 -6.86 8.30 -1.00
CA THR A 200 -6.28 8.56 0.32
C THR A 200 -7.17 9.54 1.07
N LEU A 201 -7.64 9.12 2.25
CA LEU A 201 -8.53 9.89 3.12
C LEU A 201 -7.72 10.57 4.23
N CYS A 202 -7.93 11.85 4.40
CA CYS A 202 -7.36 12.67 5.47
C CYS A 202 -8.48 13.57 6.08
N PRO A 203 -8.27 14.23 7.24
CA PRO A 203 -9.31 15.06 7.86
C PRO A 203 -9.88 16.13 6.94
N GLU A 204 -9.08 16.67 6.02
CA GLU A 204 -9.46 17.75 5.12
C GLU A 204 -10.36 17.30 3.96
N ASN A 205 -10.44 15.97 3.67
CA ASN A 205 -11.17 15.46 2.52
C ASN A 205 -12.23 14.40 2.83
N ILE A 206 -12.34 13.96 4.09
CA ILE A 206 -13.22 12.87 4.49
C ILE A 206 -14.70 13.11 4.14
N ASP A 207 -15.16 14.35 4.14
CA ASP A 207 -16.52 14.75 3.80
C ASP A 207 -16.87 14.61 2.31
N LYS A 208 -15.87 14.32 1.47
CA LYS A 208 -15.99 14.18 0.01
C LYS A 208 -15.89 12.74 -0.47
N PHE A 209 -15.74 11.78 0.43
CA PHE A 209 -15.45 10.37 0.08
C PHE A 209 -16.51 9.74 -0.82
N PHE A 210 -17.80 10.00 -0.58
CA PHE A 210 -18.88 9.54 -1.47
C PHE A 210 -18.70 10.05 -2.91
N GLY A 211 -18.47 11.36 -3.08
CA GLY A 211 -18.22 11.94 -4.41
C GLY A 211 -16.95 11.39 -5.07
N ALA A 212 -15.90 11.09 -4.28
CA ALA A 212 -14.68 10.46 -4.78
C ALA A 212 -14.97 9.06 -5.35
N VAL A 213 -15.68 8.21 -4.61
CA VAL A 213 -16.03 6.86 -5.03
C VAL A 213 -16.91 6.88 -6.28
N THR A 214 -18.00 7.66 -6.27
CA THR A 214 -18.92 7.73 -7.42
C THR A 214 -18.26 8.27 -8.68
N ASN A 215 -17.32 9.21 -8.56
CA ASN A 215 -16.53 9.66 -9.70
C ASN A 215 -15.65 8.55 -10.26
N MET A 216 -14.93 7.80 -9.40
CA MET A 216 -14.09 6.67 -9.87
C MET A 216 -14.93 5.59 -10.55
N LEU A 217 -16.10 5.24 -9.99
CA LEU A 217 -17.02 4.31 -10.62
C LEU A 217 -17.51 4.80 -12.00
N SER A 218 -17.80 6.11 -12.15
CA SER A 218 -18.21 6.68 -13.44
C SER A 218 -17.11 6.65 -14.51
N LEU A 219 -15.83 6.63 -14.09
CA LEU A 219 -14.67 6.44 -14.96
C LEU A 219 -14.38 4.94 -15.22
N GLY A 220 -15.18 4.05 -14.64
CA GLY A 220 -15.09 2.61 -14.82
C GLY A 220 -14.01 1.93 -13.98
N PHE A 221 -13.54 2.55 -12.90
CA PHE A 221 -12.70 1.91 -11.89
C PHE A 221 -13.59 1.21 -10.87
N VAL A 222 -13.59 -0.11 -10.87
CA VAL A 222 -14.45 -0.92 -9.99
C VAL A 222 -13.70 -1.51 -8.79
N HIS A 223 -12.36 -1.46 -8.78
CA HIS A 223 -11.52 -1.81 -7.64
C HIS A 223 -10.95 -0.56 -6.99
N ILE A 224 -11.58 -0.10 -5.90
CA ILE A 224 -11.20 1.14 -5.22
C ILE A 224 -10.54 0.83 -3.88
N ASN A 225 -9.23 1.10 -3.79
CA ASN A 225 -8.47 0.99 -2.54
C ASN A 225 -8.55 2.30 -1.77
N ALA A 226 -9.35 2.34 -0.71
CA ALA A 226 -9.52 3.51 0.15
C ALA A 226 -8.89 3.27 1.52
N ASN A 227 -8.09 4.20 2.01
CA ASN A 227 -7.52 4.14 3.36
C ASN A 227 -7.42 5.53 3.99
N CYS A 228 -7.64 5.59 5.30
CA CYS A 228 -7.32 6.76 6.10
C CYS A 228 -5.81 6.83 6.37
N VAL A 229 -5.24 8.02 6.38
CA VAL A 229 -3.86 8.25 6.80
C VAL A 229 -3.66 7.84 8.27
N PHE A 230 -2.45 7.39 8.63
CA PHE A 230 -2.13 6.97 10.01
C PHE A 230 -1.86 8.15 10.94
N GLU A 231 -1.58 9.30 10.37
CA GLU A 231 -1.19 10.51 11.02
C GLU A 231 -2.27 10.98 12.02
N GLU A 232 -1.88 11.80 12.97
CA GLU A 232 -2.79 12.41 13.94
C GLU A 232 -3.71 13.47 13.29
N GLY A 233 -4.72 13.90 14.02
CA GLY A 233 -5.68 14.91 13.57
C GLY A 233 -7.10 14.41 13.41
N TRP A 234 -7.32 13.09 13.52
CA TRP A 234 -8.66 12.52 13.48
C TRP A 234 -9.46 12.81 14.77
N GLU A 235 -10.65 13.33 14.61
CA GLU A 235 -11.59 13.67 15.68
C GLU A 235 -12.91 12.90 15.54
N LEU A 236 -13.72 12.92 16.59
CA LEU A 236 -15.06 12.28 16.56
C LEU A 236 -15.95 12.82 15.44
N LYS A 237 -15.83 14.10 15.10
CA LYS A 237 -16.57 14.69 13.96
C LYS A 237 -16.23 13.98 12.64
N ASP A 238 -14.95 13.63 12.42
CA ASP A 238 -14.48 12.97 11.21
C ASP A 238 -14.99 11.53 11.13
N ALA A 239 -15.05 10.85 12.27
CA ALA A 239 -15.64 9.52 12.38
C ALA A 239 -17.15 9.54 12.02
N LYS A 240 -17.89 10.52 12.52
CA LYS A 240 -19.29 10.72 12.16
C LYS A 240 -19.47 10.98 10.65
N ILE A 241 -18.60 11.81 10.10
CA ILE A 241 -18.59 12.10 8.66
C ILE A 241 -18.28 10.83 7.87
N LEU A 242 -17.22 10.07 8.24
CA LEU A 242 -16.88 8.82 7.55
C LEU A 242 -18.05 7.83 7.54
N TYR A 243 -18.68 7.61 8.69
CA TYR A 243 -19.87 6.77 8.76
C TYR A 243 -20.96 7.21 7.78
N GLN A 244 -21.28 8.50 7.74
CA GLN A 244 -22.29 9.05 6.81
C GLN A 244 -21.87 8.92 5.34
N GLN A 245 -20.60 9.08 5.04
CA GLN A 245 -20.07 8.88 3.68
C GLN A 245 -20.18 7.40 3.27
N MET A 246 -19.81 6.47 4.13
CA MET A 246 -19.95 5.03 3.89
C MET A 246 -21.40 4.62 3.71
N LYS A 247 -22.31 5.18 4.52
CA LYS A 247 -23.75 4.97 4.36
C LYS A 247 -24.24 5.41 2.97
N LYS A 248 -23.88 6.63 2.53
CA LYS A 248 -24.22 7.12 1.18
C LYS A 248 -23.65 6.25 0.08
N ILE A 249 -22.39 5.77 0.23
CA ILE A 249 -21.78 4.83 -0.74
C ILE A 249 -22.59 3.55 -0.78
N SER A 250 -22.94 2.97 0.37
CA SER A 250 -23.75 1.76 0.46
C SER A 250 -25.09 1.96 -0.25
N ASP A 251 -25.83 3.04 0.08
CA ASP A 251 -27.12 3.36 -0.54
C ASP A 251 -26.99 3.42 -2.07
N TYR A 252 -25.99 4.16 -2.57
CA TYR A 252 -25.71 4.28 -3.99
C TYR A 252 -25.42 2.94 -4.68
N LEU A 253 -24.58 2.09 -4.06
CA LEU A 253 -24.25 0.79 -4.63
C LEU A 253 -25.49 -0.12 -4.74
N PHE A 254 -26.33 -0.19 -3.70
CA PHE A 254 -27.52 -1.01 -3.69
C PHE A 254 -28.64 -0.47 -4.60
N GLU A 255 -28.79 0.85 -4.73
CA GLU A 255 -29.76 1.48 -5.59
C GLU A 255 -29.42 1.32 -7.09
N ASN A 256 -28.15 1.12 -7.41
CA ASN A 256 -27.66 0.95 -8.79
C ASN A 256 -27.23 -0.49 -9.15
N ASP A 257 -27.49 -1.47 -8.28
CA ASP A 257 -27.09 -2.89 -8.46
C ASP A 257 -25.58 -3.05 -8.72
N LEU A 258 -24.75 -2.31 -7.97
CA LEU A 258 -23.29 -2.28 -8.07
C LEU A 258 -22.58 -3.03 -6.92
N GLU A 259 -23.28 -3.45 -5.87
CA GLU A 259 -22.71 -4.05 -4.67
C GLU A 259 -21.88 -5.32 -4.92
N ASP A 260 -22.30 -6.13 -5.89
CA ASP A 260 -21.58 -7.35 -6.29
C ASP A 260 -20.63 -7.13 -7.49
N LYS A 261 -20.57 -5.91 -8.05
CA LYS A 261 -19.75 -5.57 -9.23
C LYS A 261 -18.54 -4.71 -8.92
N CYS A 262 -18.49 -4.16 -7.72
CA CYS A 262 -17.43 -3.25 -7.28
C CYS A 262 -16.79 -3.74 -6.00
N TYR A 263 -15.48 -3.63 -5.94
CA TYR A 263 -14.72 -3.83 -4.71
C TYR A 263 -14.23 -2.48 -4.17
N ILE A 264 -14.67 -2.15 -2.97
CA ILE A 264 -14.18 -0.96 -2.25
C ILE A 264 -13.56 -1.47 -0.95
N SER A 265 -12.25 -1.32 -0.79
CA SER A 265 -11.47 -2.00 0.25
C SER A 265 -11.91 -1.68 1.69
N ILE A 266 -12.63 -0.58 1.90
CA ILE A 266 -13.16 -0.19 3.21
C ILE A 266 -14.35 -1.06 3.66
N PHE A 267 -15.03 -1.77 2.72
CA PHE A 267 -16.07 -2.73 3.04
C PHE A 267 -15.50 -4.15 3.10
N ASN A 268 -15.35 -4.67 4.32
CA ASN A 268 -14.79 -5.99 4.56
C ASN A 268 -15.52 -6.66 5.74
N LYS A 269 -16.23 -7.76 5.46
CA LYS A 269 -17.04 -8.45 6.47
C LYS A 269 -16.23 -9.26 7.48
N ASP A 270 -14.99 -9.62 7.15
CA ASP A 270 -14.13 -10.47 7.98
C ASP A 270 -13.37 -9.71 9.07
N ASN A 271 -13.43 -8.37 9.02
CA ASN A 271 -12.80 -7.47 9.99
C ASN A 271 -13.81 -6.96 11.04
N PHE A 272 -13.36 -6.09 11.94
CA PHE A 272 -14.17 -5.38 12.93
C PHE A 272 -14.83 -6.29 13.97
N CYS A 273 -14.20 -7.40 14.29
CA CYS A 273 -14.59 -8.31 15.37
C CYS A 273 -13.45 -8.45 16.39
N PRO A 274 -13.72 -9.09 17.56
CA PRO A 274 -12.66 -9.41 18.51
C PRO A 274 -11.57 -10.27 17.87
N LEU A 275 -10.34 -10.04 18.28
CA LEU A 275 -9.20 -10.83 17.83
C LEU A 275 -8.85 -11.85 18.92
N GLU A 276 -8.90 -13.13 18.58
CA GLU A 276 -8.52 -14.21 19.48
C GLU A 276 -7.04 -14.10 19.89
N ASP A 277 -6.74 -14.46 21.14
CA ASP A 277 -5.36 -14.46 21.66
C ASP A 277 -4.63 -15.75 21.23
N THR A 278 -4.23 -15.79 19.97
CA THR A 278 -3.42 -16.85 19.39
C THR A 278 -2.02 -16.34 19.08
N GLU A 279 -1.06 -17.24 18.88
CA GLU A 279 0.29 -16.88 18.46
C GLU A 279 0.27 -16.13 17.13
N ASP A 280 -0.50 -16.62 16.15
CA ASP A 280 -0.63 -15.97 14.84
C ASP A 280 -1.21 -14.56 14.94
N ASN A 281 -2.28 -14.38 15.72
CA ASN A 281 -2.88 -13.05 15.91
C ASN A 281 -2.00 -12.09 16.70
N ASN A 282 -0.97 -12.59 17.39
CA ASN A 282 0.00 -11.77 18.10
C ASN A 282 1.19 -11.36 17.20
N LYS A 283 1.39 -11.99 16.06
CA LYS A 283 2.43 -11.60 15.10
C LYS A 283 2.23 -10.17 14.61
N ASN A 284 3.33 -9.51 14.29
CA ASN A 284 3.29 -8.23 13.63
C ASN A 284 3.24 -8.46 12.11
N TRP A 285 2.12 -8.10 11.50
CA TRP A 285 1.90 -8.25 10.05
C TRP A 285 2.47 -7.11 9.22
N CYS A 286 3.11 -6.11 9.85
CA CYS A 286 3.77 -5.04 9.14
C CYS A 286 5.12 -5.51 8.62
N GLY A 287 5.28 -5.61 7.30
CA GLY A 287 6.54 -6.03 6.66
C GLY A 287 7.77 -5.19 7.05
N GLY A 288 7.57 -3.96 7.52
CA GLY A 288 8.63 -3.09 8.04
C GLY A 288 9.25 -3.53 9.39
N THR A 289 8.93 -4.74 9.86
CA THR A 289 9.52 -5.35 11.07
C THR A 289 10.42 -6.54 10.72
N GLY A 290 11.17 -6.46 9.63
CA GLY A 290 12.17 -7.44 9.23
C GLY A 290 11.84 -8.20 7.93
N GLU A 291 10.58 -8.18 7.47
CA GLU A 291 10.16 -8.90 6.27
C GLU A 291 10.46 -8.14 4.96
N MET A 292 10.32 -6.82 4.96
CA MET A 292 10.62 -5.96 3.80
C MET A 292 12.05 -5.46 3.85
N ILE A 293 12.59 -5.12 2.69
CA ILE A 293 13.84 -4.38 2.54
C ILE A 293 13.63 -3.27 1.54
N ALA A 294 14.14 -2.08 1.87
CA ALA A 294 14.21 -0.96 0.96
C ALA A 294 15.64 -0.43 0.86
N VAL A 295 16.01 0.11 -0.28
CA VAL A 295 17.32 0.72 -0.54
C VAL A 295 17.15 2.14 -1.06
N ASP A 296 17.98 3.05 -0.56
CA ASP A 296 18.03 4.44 -1.03
C ASP A 296 19.09 4.67 -2.12
N TYR A 297 19.19 5.92 -2.57
CA TYR A 297 20.15 6.32 -3.62
C TYR A 297 21.62 6.20 -3.20
N LYS A 298 21.92 6.10 -1.90
CA LYS A 298 23.29 5.89 -1.37
C LYS A 298 23.67 4.41 -1.33
N GLY A 299 22.69 3.51 -1.42
CA GLY A 299 22.87 2.07 -1.23
C GLY A 299 22.78 1.65 0.23
N ASP A 300 22.17 2.50 1.09
CA ASP A 300 21.84 2.14 2.46
C ASP A 300 20.53 1.33 2.48
N PHE A 301 20.49 0.28 3.32
CA PHE A 301 19.33 -0.59 3.45
C PHE A 301 18.51 -0.27 4.69
N PHE A 302 17.19 -0.37 4.54
CA PHE A 302 16.18 -0.05 5.55
C PHE A 302 15.13 -1.16 5.66
N PRO A 303 14.48 -1.33 6.84
CA PRO A 303 13.38 -2.30 6.98
C PRO A 303 12.17 -1.99 6.08
N CYS A 304 11.92 -0.71 5.80
CA CYS A 304 11.01 -0.22 4.76
C CYS A 304 11.23 1.28 4.52
N LEU A 305 10.59 1.83 3.50
CA LEU A 305 10.69 3.25 3.11
C LEU A 305 10.33 4.26 4.22
N ARG A 306 9.48 3.87 5.16
CA ARG A 306 9.07 4.74 6.29
C ARG A 306 10.17 4.95 7.35
N TYR A 307 11.30 4.24 7.27
CA TYR A 307 12.48 4.42 8.11
C TYR A 307 13.59 5.25 7.45
N MET A 308 13.38 5.67 6.20
CA MET A 308 14.32 6.51 5.45
C MET A 308 14.25 7.98 5.87
N GLU A 309 15.31 8.73 5.63
CA GLU A 309 15.40 10.16 5.92
C GLU A 309 14.26 10.98 5.31
N THR A 310 13.82 10.60 4.10
CA THR A 310 12.69 11.25 3.40
C THR A 310 11.37 11.19 4.16
N SER A 311 11.15 10.14 4.94
CA SER A 311 9.89 9.88 5.67
C SER A 311 9.92 10.27 7.14
N LEU A 312 11.05 10.76 7.65
CA LEU A 312 11.25 11.03 9.06
C LEU A 312 11.32 12.54 9.35
N PRO A 313 10.84 12.99 10.52
CA PRO A 313 11.08 14.35 10.96
C PRO A 313 12.59 14.58 11.19
N LYS A 314 13.04 15.83 11.10
CA LYS A 314 14.47 16.20 11.13
C LYS A 314 15.22 15.79 12.40
N ASP A 315 14.51 15.59 13.51
CA ASP A 315 15.05 15.14 14.80
C ASP A 315 15.11 13.62 14.94
N ARG A 316 14.65 12.87 13.92
CA ARG A 316 14.63 11.40 13.91
C ARG A 316 15.69 10.86 12.96
N LYS A 317 16.56 9.99 13.47
CA LYS A 317 17.60 9.34 12.64
C LYS A 317 16.98 8.24 11.78
N PRO A 318 17.43 8.08 10.52
CA PRO A 318 17.10 6.92 9.71
C PRO A 318 17.48 5.60 10.39
N LEU A 319 16.69 4.55 10.22
CA LEU A 319 16.98 3.23 10.76
C LEU A 319 17.66 2.38 9.67
N ILE A 320 18.96 2.56 9.53
CA ILE A 320 19.77 1.82 8.57
C ILE A 320 20.07 0.43 9.14
N VAL A 321 19.90 -0.61 8.33
CA VAL A 321 20.11 -2.03 8.67
C VAL A 321 21.19 -2.68 7.82
N GLY A 322 22.02 -1.89 7.21
CA GLY A 322 23.14 -2.29 6.38
C GLY A 322 23.36 -1.35 5.21
N ASN A 323 24.36 -1.63 4.42
CA ASN A 323 24.65 -0.96 3.15
C ASN A 323 25.38 -1.89 2.19
N LEU A 324 25.70 -1.42 0.98
CA LEU A 324 26.39 -2.21 -0.04
C LEU A 324 27.81 -2.70 0.33
N ASP A 325 28.46 -2.07 1.30
CA ASP A 325 29.81 -2.45 1.70
C ASP A 325 29.83 -3.52 2.80
N CYS A 326 28.83 -3.53 3.67
CA CYS A 326 28.72 -4.48 4.77
C CYS A 326 27.60 -5.52 4.60
N GLY A 327 26.62 -5.29 3.71
CA GLY A 327 25.45 -6.15 3.54
C GLY A 327 24.31 -5.85 4.52
N ILE A 328 23.19 -6.58 4.34
CA ILE A 328 21.95 -6.41 5.11
C ILE A 328 22.04 -7.23 6.40
N TYR A 329 21.83 -6.64 7.56
CA TYR A 329 21.83 -7.28 8.88
C TYR A 329 23.11 -8.10 9.17
N THR A 330 24.27 -7.64 8.71
CA THR A 330 25.54 -8.37 8.88
C THR A 330 26.32 -7.93 10.11
N ARG A 331 26.32 -6.62 10.43
CA ARG A 331 26.99 -6.10 11.62
C ARG A 331 26.21 -6.49 12.88
N GLU A 332 26.90 -6.60 14.00
CA GLU A 332 26.30 -7.00 15.29
C GLU A 332 25.14 -6.07 15.72
N GLU A 333 25.27 -4.78 15.47
CA GLU A 333 24.23 -3.79 15.72
C GLU A 333 22.99 -3.94 14.82
N ASP A 334 23.21 -4.32 13.54
CA ASP A 334 22.13 -4.57 12.59
C ASP A 334 21.37 -5.86 12.95
N LYS A 335 22.09 -6.92 13.39
CA LYS A 335 21.47 -8.17 13.87
C LYS A 335 20.61 -7.92 15.10
N LYS A 336 21.07 -7.14 16.06
CA LYS A 336 20.27 -6.73 17.22
C LYS A 336 19.05 -5.90 16.81
N THR A 337 19.19 -5.08 15.78
CA THR A 337 18.05 -4.34 15.23
C THR A 337 17.03 -5.28 14.60
N LEU A 338 17.47 -6.30 13.85
CA LEU A 338 16.57 -7.32 13.29
C LEU A 338 15.87 -8.11 14.40
N GLU A 339 16.61 -8.63 15.37
CA GLU A 339 16.06 -9.33 16.54
C GLU A 339 15.01 -8.49 17.27
N PHE A 340 15.30 -7.20 17.45
CA PHE A 340 14.34 -6.26 18.04
C PHE A 340 13.10 -6.09 17.17
N LEU A 341 13.24 -5.89 15.85
CA LEU A 341 12.13 -5.72 14.93
C LEU A 341 11.23 -6.98 14.89
N GLU A 342 11.84 -8.17 14.81
CA GLU A 342 11.14 -9.46 14.81
C GLU A 342 10.45 -9.75 16.16
N SER A 343 11.00 -9.24 17.26
CA SER A 343 10.39 -9.39 18.60
C SER A 343 9.13 -8.55 18.81
N ILE A 344 8.84 -7.60 17.90
CA ILE A 344 7.67 -6.74 18.00
C ILE A 344 6.41 -7.54 17.73
N THR A 345 5.54 -7.59 18.72
CA THR A 345 4.26 -8.28 18.64
C THR A 345 3.10 -7.29 18.84
N ARG A 346 1.89 -7.76 18.56
CA ARG A 346 0.68 -7.00 18.90
C ARG A 346 0.66 -6.66 20.40
N LYS A 347 1.03 -7.61 21.27
CA LYS A 347 1.05 -7.40 22.72
C LYS A 347 2.13 -6.41 23.15
N SER A 348 3.35 -6.52 22.62
CA SER A 348 4.46 -5.67 23.04
C SER A 348 4.29 -4.19 22.64
N GLN A 349 3.65 -3.92 21.49
CA GLN A 349 3.51 -2.54 20.99
C GLN A 349 2.22 -1.84 21.41
N SER A 350 1.15 -2.60 21.74
CA SER A 350 -0.20 -2.05 21.91
C SER A 350 -0.51 -1.68 23.35
N PRO A 351 -1.20 -0.55 23.60
CA PRO A 351 -1.75 -0.27 24.91
C PRO A 351 -2.88 -1.25 25.27
N ASP A 352 -3.14 -1.44 26.56
CA ASP A 352 -4.13 -2.42 27.09
C ASP A 352 -5.49 -2.32 26.41
N LYS A 353 -5.98 -1.10 26.15
CA LYS A 353 -7.25 -0.88 25.43
C LYS A 353 -7.32 -1.54 24.04
N CYS A 354 -6.17 -1.74 23.37
CA CYS A 354 -6.10 -2.41 22.07
C CYS A 354 -6.14 -3.94 22.21
N LEU A 355 -5.65 -4.48 23.34
CA LEU A 355 -5.62 -5.92 23.58
C LEU A 355 -7.04 -6.47 23.84
N VAL A 356 -7.89 -5.68 24.46
CA VAL A 356 -9.29 -6.00 24.75
C VAL A 356 -10.29 -5.33 23.78
N CYS A 357 -9.80 -4.76 22.69
CA CYS A 357 -10.66 -4.04 21.75
C CYS A 357 -11.66 -4.98 21.07
N PRO A 358 -12.97 -4.69 21.13
CA PRO A 358 -14.00 -5.57 20.57
C PRO A 358 -14.01 -5.64 19.04
N ILE A 359 -13.27 -4.74 18.36
CA ILE A 359 -13.15 -4.68 16.90
C ILE A 359 -11.68 -4.69 16.46
N ALA A 360 -10.83 -5.45 17.17
CA ALA A 360 -9.38 -5.41 16.92
C ALA A 360 -8.97 -5.98 15.56
N LYS A 361 -9.74 -6.91 14.98
CA LYS A 361 -9.43 -7.53 13.70
C LYS A 361 -9.51 -6.51 12.57
N GLY A 362 -8.50 -6.49 11.70
CA GLY A 362 -8.35 -5.54 10.60
C GLY A 362 -7.91 -4.13 11.01
N CYS A 363 -7.66 -3.88 12.30
CA CYS A 363 -7.17 -2.58 12.75
C CYS A 363 -5.71 -2.39 12.34
N ALA A 364 -5.49 -1.48 11.38
CA ALA A 364 -4.20 -1.22 10.79
C ALA A 364 -3.23 -0.48 11.74
N TRP A 365 -1.93 -0.69 11.54
CA TRP A 365 -0.86 0.10 12.14
C TRP A 365 0.33 0.18 11.18
N CYS A 366 1.25 1.09 11.45
CA CYS A 366 2.48 1.26 10.68
C CYS A 366 3.68 1.38 11.63
N SER A 367 4.60 0.41 11.59
CA SER A 367 5.80 0.40 12.45
C SER A 367 6.71 1.58 12.15
N GLY A 368 6.88 1.96 10.89
CA GLY A 368 7.68 3.11 10.50
C GLY A 368 7.06 4.44 10.97
N TYR A 369 5.72 4.58 10.93
CA TYR A 369 5.06 5.73 11.53
C TYR A 369 5.20 5.76 13.06
N ASN A 370 5.10 4.60 13.72
CA ASN A 370 5.37 4.48 15.15
C ASN A 370 6.78 4.98 15.47
N TYR A 371 7.79 4.55 14.68
CA TYR A 371 9.17 5.00 14.83
C TYR A 371 9.31 6.50 14.61
N SER A 372 8.74 7.02 13.55
CA SER A 372 8.71 8.45 13.24
C SER A 372 8.15 9.27 14.40
N LYS A 373 7.02 8.84 14.97
CA LYS A 373 6.31 9.57 16.04
C LYS A 373 6.94 9.40 17.41
N PHE A 374 7.36 8.19 17.78
CA PHE A 374 7.76 7.84 19.15
C PHE A 374 9.23 7.51 19.32
N GLY A 375 10.02 7.40 18.25
CA GLY A 375 11.41 6.94 18.30
C GLY A 375 11.58 5.44 18.48
N THR A 376 10.48 4.70 18.46
CA THR A 376 10.48 3.24 18.53
C THR A 376 9.34 2.66 17.69
N PRO A 377 9.57 1.61 16.89
CA PRO A 377 8.50 0.91 16.21
C PRO A 377 7.60 0.13 17.17
N ASN A 378 8.09 -0.20 18.38
CA ASN A 378 7.37 -0.99 19.40
C ASN A 378 6.50 -0.11 20.32
N LYS A 379 5.79 0.86 19.73
CA LYS A 379 4.78 1.67 20.43
C LYS A 379 3.71 2.08 19.43
N ARG A 380 2.52 1.48 19.53
CA ARG A 380 1.44 1.68 18.58
C ARG A 380 0.84 3.08 18.63
N ALA A 381 0.83 3.80 17.52
CA ALA A 381 0.02 4.99 17.32
C ALA A 381 -1.47 4.58 17.22
N THR A 382 -2.32 5.28 17.96
CA THR A 382 -3.76 4.98 18.02
C THR A 382 -4.64 6.10 17.46
N PHE A 383 -4.06 7.04 16.71
CA PHE A 383 -4.78 8.19 16.14
C PHE A 383 -5.91 7.77 15.20
N ILE A 384 -5.69 6.72 14.42
CA ILE A 384 -6.67 6.17 13.48
C ILE A 384 -7.80 5.36 14.16
N CYS A 385 -7.72 5.12 15.48
CA CYS A 385 -8.66 4.24 16.21
C CYS A 385 -10.12 4.63 16.01
N ILE A 386 -10.42 5.95 16.06
CA ILE A 386 -11.80 6.44 15.93
C ILE A 386 -12.34 6.20 14.50
N MET A 387 -11.47 6.26 13.48
CA MET A 387 -11.82 5.98 12.10
C MET A 387 -12.07 4.48 11.88
N HIS A 388 -11.31 3.60 12.53
CA HIS A 388 -11.56 2.15 12.49
C HIS A 388 -12.93 1.82 13.09
N LYS A 389 -13.35 2.48 14.19
CA LYS A 389 -14.69 2.33 14.76
C LYS A 389 -15.78 2.77 13.77
N ALA A 390 -15.61 3.93 13.13
CA ALA A 390 -16.55 4.41 12.13
C ALA A 390 -16.65 3.48 10.92
N THR A 391 -15.50 2.94 10.47
CA THR A 391 -15.46 1.96 9.38
C THR A 391 -16.21 0.67 9.75
N GLY A 392 -16.06 0.17 10.97
CA GLY A 392 -16.81 -0.99 11.45
C GLY A 392 -18.32 -0.76 11.45
N LEU A 393 -18.78 0.42 11.87
CA LEU A 393 -20.19 0.79 11.83
C LEU A 393 -20.73 0.97 10.41
N GLY A 394 -19.91 1.52 9.49
CA GLY A 394 -20.23 1.59 8.06
C GLY A 394 -20.36 0.20 7.42
N ASN A 395 -19.51 -0.75 7.85
CA ASN A 395 -19.62 -2.15 7.45
C ASN A 395 -20.91 -2.79 7.99
N TRP A 396 -21.28 -2.54 9.24
CA TRP A 396 -22.55 -3.02 9.76
C TRP A 396 -23.75 -2.54 8.93
N TYR A 397 -23.73 -1.27 8.51
CA TYR A 397 -24.76 -0.73 7.63
C TYR A 397 -24.79 -1.44 6.27
N PHE A 398 -23.63 -1.58 5.63
CA PHE A 398 -23.50 -2.20 4.31
C PHE A 398 -24.01 -3.66 4.30
N TRP A 399 -23.48 -4.49 5.20
CA TRP A 399 -23.81 -5.91 5.25
C TRP A 399 -25.23 -6.18 5.73
N ALA A 400 -25.82 -5.30 6.53
CA ALA A 400 -27.22 -5.37 6.89
C ALA A 400 -28.13 -5.09 5.67
N LYS A 401 -27.79 -4.10 4.86
CA LYS A 401 -28.53 -3.83 3.58
C LYS A 401 -28.39 -4.99 2.59
N GLU A 402 -27.20 -5.57 2.46
CA GLU A 402 -27.01 -6.75 1.64
C GLU A 402 -27.91 -7.90 2.07
N ALA A 403 -27.93 -8.19 3.36
CA ALA A 403 -28.75 -9.26 3.93
C ALA A 403 -30.26 -9.02 3.68
N GLU A 404 -30.72 -7.78 3.84
CA GLU A 404 -32.12 -7.40 3.56
C GLU A 404 -32.45 -7.57 2.06
N LYS A 405 -31.59 -7.07 1.15
CA LYS A 405 -31.78 -7.19 -0.31
C LYS A 405 -31.79 -8.65 -0.77
N LYS A 406 -30.84 -9.45 -0.28
CA LYS A 406 -30.69 -10.87 -0.61
C LYS A 406 -31.65 -11.78 0.17
N LYS A 407 -32.39 -11.24 1.13
CA LYS A 407 -33.32 -11.97 2.05
C LYS A 407 -32.61 -13.12 2.77
N ILE A 408 -31.40 -12.85 3.26
CA ILE A 408 -30.61 -13.80 4.04
C ILE A 408 -30.36 -13.23 5.44
N LYS A 409 -29.88 -14.07 6.35
CA LYS A 409 -29.47 -13.62 7.69
C LYS A 409 -28.24 -12.71 7.58
N CYS A 410 -28.23 -11.58 8.30
CA CYS A 410 -27.05 -10.75 8.43
C CYS A 410 -26.00 -11.44 9.30
N GLU A 411 -24.87 -11.80 8.72
CA GLU A 411 -23.76 -12.45 9.44
C GLU A 411 -22.84 -11.42 10.12
N PHE A 412 -22.88 -10.15 9.69
CA PHE A 412 -22.04 -9.12 10.29
C PHE A 412 -22.61 -8.65 11.62
N ILE A 413 -21.80 -8.73 12.68
CA ILE A 413 -22.16 -8.37 14.04
C ILE A 413 -21.40 -7.11 14.44
N ASN A 414 -22.10 -6.13 15.00
CA ASN A 414 -21.47 -5.00 15.65
C ASN A 414 -21.03 -5.39 17.07
N TYR A 415 -19.73 -5.29 17.34
CA TYR A 415 -19.13 -5.57 18.65
C TYR A 415 -18.84 -4.31 19.47
N LEU A 416 -19.03 -3.11 18.91
CA LEU A 416 -18.81 -1.88 19.65
C LEU A 416 -19.87 -1.72 20.75
N PRO A 417 -19.48 -1.16 21.92
CA PRO A 417 -20.43 -0.75 22.95
C PRO A 417 -21.52 0.17 22.38
N LYS A 418 -22.74 0.01 22.86
CA LYS A 418 -23.92 0.73 22.37
C LYS A 418 -23.70 2.25 22.38
N GLU A 419 -23.13 2.77 23.46
CA GLU A 419 -22.92 4.20 23.65
C GLU A 419 -21.94 4.74 22.62
N GLU A 420 -20.84 4.03 22.38
CA GLU A 420 -19.84 4.40 21.36
C GLU A 420 -20.40 4.32 19.94
N ALA A 421 -21.19 3.29 19.65
CA ALA A 421 -21.84 3.14 18.35
C ALA A 421 -22.85 4.29 18.11
N ILE A 422 -23.70 4.60 19.08
CA ILE A 422 -24.67 5.70 18.96
C ILE A 422 -23.97 7.04 18.83
N GLU A 423 -22.86 7.27 19.52
CA GLU A 423 -22.09 8.51 19.41
C GLU A 423 -21.59 8.78 18.01
N ILE A 424 -21.22 7.75 17.25
CA ILE A 424 -20.72 7.88 15.87
C ILE A 424 -21.86 7.88 14.85
N MET A 425 -22.74 6.87 14.89
CA MET A 425 -23.74 6.63 13.85
C MET A 425 -25.12 7.28 14.12
N GLY A 426 -25.39 7.64 15.36
CA GLY A 426 -26.68 8.17 15.79
C GLY A 426 -27.66 7.08 16.23
N GLU A 427 -28.62 7.47 17.09
CA GLU A 427 -29.57 6.54 17.73
C GLU A 427 -30.54 5.90 16.72
N ASN A 428 -30.95 6.63 15.68
CA ASN A 428 -31.91 6.11 14.69
C ASN A 428 -31.31 4.97 13.87
N ASP A 429 -30.09 5.14 13.34
CA ASP A 429 -29.41 4.12 12.57
C ASP A 429 -29.08 2.90 13.46
N PHE A 430 -28.63 3.12 14.71
CA PHE A 430 -28.41 2.05 15.66
C PHE A 430 -29.69 1.22 15.93
N LYS A 431 -30.82 1.88 16.19
CA LYS A 431 -32.11 1.19 16.41
C LYS A 431 -32.59 0.44 15.18
N MET A 432 -32.40 0.99 14.00
CA MET A 432 -32.74 0.35 12.72
C MET A 432 -31.94 -0.94 12.53
N LEU A 433 -30.61 -0.84 12.59
CA LEU A 433 -29.72 -1.97 12.33
C LEU A 433 -29.82 -3.07 13.42
N SER A 434 -30.10 -2.70 14.68
CA SER A 434 -30.30 -3.68 15.75
C SER A 434 -31.52 -4.61 15.55
N LYS A 435 -32.40 -4.29 14.59
CA LYS A 435 -33.57 -5.10 14.24
C LYS A 435 -33.30 -6.06 13.06
N VAL A 436 -32.23 -5.82 12.31
CA VAL A 436 -31.81 -6.71 11.23
C VAL A 436 -31.15 -7.95 11.84
N ARG A 437 -31.75 -9.12 11.65
CA ARG A 437 -31.29 -10.40 12.19
C ARG A 437 -30.94 -11.39 11.09
#